data_22769961499463e11620c995d4340c6d
#
_entry.id   22769961499463e11620c995d4340c6d
#
_cell.length_a   1.000
_cell.length_b   1.000
_cell.length_c   1.000
_cell.angle_alpha   90.00
_cell.angle_beta   90.00
_cell.angle_gamma   90.00
#
_symmetry.space_group_name_H-M   'P 1'
#
loop_
_entity.id
_entity.type
_entity.pdbx_description
1 polymer ?
#
loop_
_entity_poly.entity_id
_entity_poly.type
_entity_poly.pdbx_seq_one_letter_code
_entity_poly.pdbx_strand_id
1 'polypeptide(L)'
;MNITLTGNLGSGKTNICNILEKEVGFENIKSGELFREIANERKISVVELNELAKSDKSIDTMLDERSKVLGDIKTDSVFDSRMGWFFVSDSFKVFLLVEIKEAAKRVLNDKSRKAEFYKDITEAETGIITRSKMERSRFKELYNVDYYNQKNYNLIIDTTNATADEVADTILNQYCEFKKSPFDSKIIFLNKTKIDKSNYYFDFAD
;
A
#
# COMPACT_ATOMS: atom_id res chain seq x y z
N MET A 1 4.43 -6.53 17.23
CA MET A 1 4.64 -6.78 15.77
C MET A 1 3.80 -5.81 14.98
N ASN A 2 4.35 -5.20 13.96
CA ASN A 2 3.69 -4.20 13.12
C ASN A 2 2.82 -4.84 12.02
N ILE A 3 1.99 -4.02 11.35
CA ILE A 3 1.29 -4.38 10.11
C ILE A 3 1.81 -3.48 8.99
N THR A 4 2.16 -4.04 7.83
CA THR A 4 2.48 -3.26 6.65
C THR A 4 1.38 -3.42 5.62
N LEU A 5 0.79 -2.31 5.17
CA LEU A 5 -0.23 -2.28 4.13
C LEU A 5 0.35 -1.78 2.81
N THR A 6 0.41 -2.68 1.85
CA THR A 6 0.70 -2.39 0.44
C THR A 6 -0.57 -2.64 -0.39
N GLY A 7 -0.62 -2.25 -1.63
CA GLY A 7 -1.76 -2.60 -2.49
C GLY A 7 -1.91 -1.70 -3.70
N ASN A 8 -2.83 -2.06 -4.57
CA ASN A 8 -3.14 -1.32 -5.78
C ASN A 8 -3.62 0.11 -5.48
N LEU A 9 -3.48 1.00 -6.45
CA LEU A 9 -4.14 2.31 -6.42
C LEU A 9 -5.66 2.08 -6.36
N GLY A 10 -6.35 2.85 -5.52
CA GLY A 10 -7.80 2.69 -5.33
C GLY A 10 -8.21 1.52 -4.43
N SER A 11 -7.28 0.75 -3.85
CA SER A 11 -7.63 -0.36 -2.95
C SER A 11 -8.12 0.05 -1.56
N GLY A 12 -8.10 1.34 -1.22
CA GLY A 12 -8.62 1.85 0.06
C GLY A 12 -7.62 1.83 1.22
N LYS A 13 -6.32 1.64 0.99
CA LYS A 13 -5.29 1.55 2.04
C LYS A 13 -5.44 2.58 3.15
N THR A 14 -5.49 3.86 2.79
CA THR A 14 -5.52 4.95 3.78
C THR A 14 -6.75 4.88 4.68
N ASN A 15 -7.92 4.53 4.14
CA ASN A 15 -9.14 4.36 4.95
C ASN A 15 -8.98 3.19 5.92
N ILE A 16 -8.43 2.07 5.46
CA ILE A 16 -8.22 0.89 6.30
C ILE A 16 -7.20 1.20 7.40
N CYS A 17 -6.09 1.89 7.09
CA CYS A 17 -5.13 2.33 8.11
C CYS A 17 -5.77 3.24 9.16
N ASN A 18 -6.65 4.16 8.76
CA ASN A 18 -7.37 5.03 9.70
C ASN A 18 -8.36 4.23 10.59
N ILE A 19 -8.98 3.17 10.06
CA ILE A 19 -9.84 2.28 10.86
C ILE A 19 -8.99 1.51 11.88
N LEU A 20 -7.87 0.93 11.48
CA LEU A 20 -6.97 0.22 12.38
C LEU A 20 -6.42 1.14 13.50
N GLU A 21 -6.10 2.38 13.17
CA GLU A 21 -5.71 3.40 14.15
C GLU A 21 -6.84 3.65 15.17
N LYS A 22 -8.07 3.85 14.68
CA LYS A 22 -9.22 4.22 15.51
C LYS A 22 -9.74 3.06 16.36
N GLU A 23 -9.86 1.85 15.76
CA GLU A 23 -10.54 0.72 16.40
C GLU A 23 -9.61 -0.06 17.35
N VAL A 24 -8.32 -0.14 17.06
CA VAL A 24 -7.36 -0.93 17.86
C VAL A 24 -6.19 -0.12 18.40
N GLY A 25 -6.15 1.18 18.13
CA GLY A 25 -5.12 2.08 18.65
C GLY A 25 -3.74 1.87 18.03
N PHE A 26 -3.65 1.31 16.84
CA PHE A 26 -2.37 1.19 16.13
C PHE A 26 -1.90 2.57 15.66
N GLU A 27 -0.62 2.88 15.88
CA GLU A 27 -0.06 4.11 15.33
C GLU A 27 0.02 4.03 13.81
N ASN A 28 -0.59 4.97 13.10
CA ASN A 28 -0.65 4.98 11.63
C ASN A 28 0.54 5.77 11.06
N ILE A 29 1.52 5.06 10.52
CA ILE A 29 2.75 5.61 9.94
C ILE A 29 2.58 5.70 8.43
N LYS A 30 2.44 6.93 7.92
CA LYS A 30 2.18 7.20 6.49
C LYS A 30 3.45 7.67 5.80
N SER A 31 3.89 6.95 4.77
CA SER A 31 5.06 7.35 3.96
C SER A 31 4.94 8.79 3.43
N GLY A 32 3.73 9.26 3.13
CA GLY A 32 3.51 10.65 2.70
C GLY A 32 3.75 11.67 3.81
N GLU A 33 3.61 11.32 5.08
CA GLU A 33 3.95 12.17 6.23
C GLU A 33 5.46 12.22 6.42
N LEU A 34 6.13 11.07 6.39
CA LEU A 34 7.59 11.00 6.43
C LEU A 34 8.24 11.82 5.30
N PHE A 35 7.64 11.78 4.11
CA PHE A 35 8.12 12.57 2.98
C PHE A 35 7.96 14.09 3.23
N ARG A 36 6.85 14.51 3.86
CA ARG A 36 6.65 15.92 4.26
C ARG A 36 7.63 16.36 5.34
N GLU A 37 7.96 15.49 6.29
CA GLU A 37 8.98 15.77 7.30
C GLU A 37 10.35 16.00 6.67
N ILE A 38 10.76 15.16 5.69
CA ILE A 38 12.00 15.34 4.94
C ILE A 38 12.01 16.69 4.21
N ALA A 39 10.89 17.08 3.59
CA ALA A 39 10.78 18.39 2.93
C ALA A 39 10.96 19.54 3.91
N ASN A 40 10.30 19.47 5.07
CA ASN A 40 10.41 20.49 6.11
C ASN A 40 11.83 20.61 6.68
N GLU A 41 12.52 19.51 6.92
CA GLU A 41 13.92 19.49 7.41
C GLU A 41 14.87 20.13 6.39
N ARG A 42 14.63 19.85 5.10
CA ARG A 42 15.39 20.46 4.00
C ARG A 42 14.97 21.91 3.71
N LYS A 43 13.92 22.43 4.38
CA LYS A 43 13.34 23.77 4.19
C LYS A 43 12.89 24.02 2.74
N ILE A 44 12.36 23.02 2.08
CA ILE A 44 11.80 23.09 0.72
C ILE A 44 10.35 22.59 0.73
N SER A 45 9.62 22.93 -0.33
CA SER A 45 8.26 22.44 -0.51
C SER A 45 8.24 20.94 -0.88
N VAL A 46 7.11 20.27 -0.64
CA VAL A 46 6.89 18.88 -1.08
C VAL A 46 7.02 18.75 -2.60
N VAL A 47 6.62 19.78 -3.34
CA VAL A 47 6.73 19.82 -4.81
C VAL A 47 8.20 19.82 -5.23
N GLU A 48 9.01 20.68 -4.62
CA GLU A 48 10.47 20.73 -4.88
C GLU A 48 11.14 19.41 -4.49
N LEU A 49 10.77 18.82 -3.35
CA LEU A 49 11.31 17.52 -2.95
C LEU A 49 10.95 16.42 -3.95
N ASN A 50 9.71 16.41 -4.49
CA ASN A 50 9.30 15.45 -5.51
C ASN A 50 10.09 15.60 -6.82
N GLU A 51 10.39 16.86 -7.23
CA GLU A 51 11.23 17.10 -8.40
C GLU A 51 12.67 16.62 -8.17
N LEU A 52 13.24 16.91 -7.00
CA LEU A 52 14.58 16.45 -6.63
C LEU A 52 14.66 14.91 -6.59
N ALA A 53 13.65 14.24 -6.05
CA ALA A 53 13.61 12.77 -5.96
C ALA A 53 13.62 12.06 -7.34
N LYS A 54 13.35 12.76 -8.44
CA LYS A 54 13.48 12.20 -9.79
C LYS A 54 14.93 11.96 -10.19
N SER A 55 15.86 12.74 -9.66
CA SER A 55 17.29 12.69 -10.00
C SER A 55 18.19 12.32 -8.81
N ASP A 56 17.73 12.54 -7.59
CA ASP A 56 18.47 12.29 -6.35
C ASP A 56 17.88 11.09 -5.59
N LYS A 57 18.47 9.93 -5.80
CA LYS A 57 18.08 8.68 -5.13
C LYS A 57 18.28 8.72 -3.60
N SER A 58 19.04 9.69 -3.07
CA SER A 58 19.24 9.81 -1.62
C SER A 58 17.94 10.14 -0.87
N ILE A 59 16.98 10.77 -1.54
CA ILE A 59 15.67 11.09 -0.96
C ILE A 59 14.86 9.82 -0.68
N ASP A 60 14.85 8.90 -1.65
CA ASP A 60 14.23 7.59 -1.44
C ASP A 60 14.92 6.83 -0.30
N THR A 61 16.25 6.80 -0.31
CA THR A 61 17.04 6.16 0.76
C THR A 61 16.71 6.74 2.14
N MET A 62 16.58 8.07 2.27
CA MET A 62 16.19 8.69 3.55
C MET A 62 14.79 8.25 4.02
N LEU A 63 13.82 8.15 3.11
CA LEU A 63 12.46 7.69 3.43
C LEU A 63 12.46 6.24 3.90
N ASP A 64 13.25 5.41 3.23
CA ASP A 64 13.38 3.99 3.49
C ASP A 64 14.07 3.73 4.83
N GLU A 65 15.16 4.44 5.11
CA GLU A 65 15.86 4.37 6.40
C GLU A 65 14.95 4.78 7.56
N ARG A 66 14.16 5.84 7.40
CA ARG A 66 13.17 6.24 8.42
C ARG A 66 12.12 5.16 8.62
N SER A 67 11.59 4.60 7.53
CA SER A 67 10.62 3.51 7.62
C SER A 67 11.19 2.29 8.35
N LYS A 68 12.45 1.96 8.07
CA LYS A 68 13.18 0.88 8.75
C LYS A 68 13.37 1.17 10.24
N VAL A 69 13.92 2.34 10.58
CA VAL A 69 14.13 2.73 11.97
C VAL A 69 12.83 2.72 12.77
N LEU A 70 11.74 3.29 12.21
CA LEU A 70 10.44 3.26 12.84
C LEU A 70 9.92 1.83 13.00
N GLY A 71 10.14 0.98 12.02
CA GLY A 71 9.78 -0.44 12.09
C GLY A 71 10.49 -1.21 13.19
N ASP A 72 11.77 -0.85 13.47
CA ASP A 72 12.59 -1.50 14.49
C ASP A 72 12.25 -1.03 15.91
N ILE A 73 11.83 0.23 16.09
CA ILE A 73 11.55 0.81 17.41
C ILE A 73 10.07 0.82 17.79
N LYS A 74 9.15 0.72 16.83
CA LYS A 74 7.71 0.74 17.06
C LYS A 74 7.14 -0.68 17.04
N THR A 75 6.11 -0.89 17.86
CA THR A 75 5.27 -2.08 17.83
C THR A 75 3.81 -1.64 17.73
N ASP A 76 2.95 -2.53 17.27
CA ASP A 76 1.51 -2.27 17.16
C ASP A 76 1.21 -1.00 16.35
N SER A 77 1.95 -0.86 15.23
CA SER A 77 1.81 0.22 14.25
C SER A 77 1.41 -0.33 12.90
N VAL A 78 0.68 0.48 12.13
CA VAL A 78 0.34 0.19 10.73
C VAL A 78 1.09 1.14 9.80
N PHE A 79 1.83 0.57 8.85
CA PHE A 79 2.61 1.32 7.86
C PHE A 79 1.84 1.39 6.53
N ASP A 80 1.29 2.59 6.20
CA ASP A 80 0.73 2.87 4.86
C ASP A 80 1.87 3.19 3.88
N SER A 81 2.46 2.14 3.33
CA SER A 81 3.65 2.26 2.48
C SER A 81 3.66 1.23 1.34
N ARG A 82 4.15 1.63 0.14
CA ARG A 82 4.39 0.70 -0.97
C ARG A 82 5.46 -0.33 -0.65
N MET A 83 6.49 0.10 0.08
CA MET A 83 7.68 -0.71 0.37
C MET A 83 7.81 -1.09 1.85
N GLY A 84 6.76 -0.82 2.67
CA GLY A 84 6.76 -1.16 4.09
C GLY A 84 7.06 -2.65 4.33
N TRP A 85 6.50 -3.55 3.53
CA TRP A 85 6.74 -4.99 3.58
C TRP A 85 8.22 -5.37 3.45
N PHE A 86 9.01 -4.53 2.78
CA PHE A 86 10.43 -4.76 2.52
C PHE A 86 11.32 -4.16 3.63
N PHE A 87 10.99 -2.96 4.12
CA PHE A 87 11.81 -2.25 5.11
C PHE A 87 11.44 -2.56 6.56
N VAL A 88 10.21 -2.95 6.85
CA VAL A 88 9.75 -3.30 8.21
C VAL A 88 9.76 -4.82 8.36
N SER A 89 10.88 -5.37 8.83
CA SER A 89 11.13 -6.81 8.86
C SER A 89 10.15 -7.58 9.76
N ASP A 90 9.95 -7.10 11.00
CA ASP A 90 9.00 -7.70 11.97
C ASP A 90 7.59 -7.15 11.75
N SER A 91 6.95 -7.61 10.68
CA SER A 91 5.60 -7.16 10.34
C SER A 91 4.75 -8.26 9.73
N PHE A 92 3.44 -8.17 9.99
CA PHE A 92 2.42 -8.88 9.23
C PHE A 92 2.17 -8.14 7.91
N LYS A 93 2.56 -8.76 6.81
CA LYS A 93 2.64 -8.13 5.49
C LYS A 93 1.35 -8.34 4.72
N VAL A 94 0.62 -7.27 4.46
CA VAL A 94 -0.70 -7.31 3.79
C VAL A 94 -0.65 -6.60 2.44
N PHE A 95 -1.20 -7.24 1.42
CA PHE A 95 -1.42 -6.64 0.10
C PHE A 95 -2.92 -6.50 -0.20
N LEU A 96 -3.36 -5.32 -0.59
CA LEU A 96 -4.74 -5.04 -0.93
C LEU A 96 -4.93 -5.03 -2.45
N LEU A 97 -5.68 -6.00 -2.94
CA LEU A 97 -6.12 -6.08 -4.33
C LEU A 97 -7.39 -5.28 -4.57
N VAL A 98 -7.54 -4.81 -5.79
CA VAL A 98 -8.81 -4.28 -6.31
C VAL A 98 -8.84 -4.47 -7.82
N GLU A 99 -10.00 -4.81 -8.38
CA GLU A 99 -10.18 -4.82 -9.82
C GLU A 99 -10.02 -3.42 -10.40
N ILE A 100 -9.44 -3.33 -11.61
CA ILE A 100 -9.10 -2.04 -12.22
C ILE A 100 -10.30 -1.12 -12.39
N LYS A 101 -11.44 -1.66 -12.79
CA LYS A 101 -12.67 -0.87 -12.97
C LYS A 101 -13.17 -0.25 -11.67
N GLU A 102 -13.11 -1.02 -10.58
CA GLU A 102 -13.51 -0.51 -9.26
C GLU A 102 -12.48 0.48 -8.73
N ALA A 103 -11.19 0.22 -8.92
CA ALA A 103 -10.13 1.17 -8.60
C ALA A 103 -10.33 2.52 -9.29
N ALA A 104 -10.66 2.51 -10.59
CA ALA A 104 -10.92 3.72 -11.38
C ALA A 104 -12.13 4.50 -10.85
N LYS A 105 -13.24 3.81 -10.52
CA LYS A 105 -14.41 4.44 -9.90
C LYS A 105 -14.06 5.12 -8.57
N ARG A 106 -13.32 4.42 -7.70
CA ARG A 106 -12.91 4.96 -6.40
C ARG A 106 -12.01 6.18 -6.54
N VAL A 107 -11.05 6.13 -7.46
CA VAL A 107 -10.13 7.24 -7.73
C VAL A 107 -10.86 8.46 -8.30
N LEU A 108 -11.81 8.28 -9.21
CA LEU A 108 -12.63 9.37 -9.76
C LEU A 108 -13.52 10.03 -8.69
N ASN A 109 -14.06 9.26 -7.76
CA ASN A 109 -14.93 9.76 -6.69
C ASN A 109 -14.18 10.37 -5.51
N ASP A 110 -12.86 10.18 -5.43
CA ASP A 110 -12.03 10.66 -4.33
C ASP A 110 -11.64 12.13 -4.52
N LYS A 111 -12.47 13.04 -3.99
CA LYS A 111 -12.27 14.50 -4.03
C LYS A 111 -11.03 14.97 -3.26
N SER A 112 -10.43 14.13 -2.43
CA SER A 112 -9.22 14.47 -1.67
C SER A 112 -7.93 14.44 -2.52
N ARG A 113 -7.97 13.79 -3.68
CA ARG A 113 -6.85 13.67 -4.63
C ARG A 113 -6.71 14.92 -5.48
N LYS A 114 -5.99 15.90 -4.97
CA LYS A 114 -5.76 17.19 -5.70
C LYS A 114 -4.79 17.08 -6.88
N ALA A 115 -4.03 16.01 -6.99
CA ALA A 115 -2.94 15.88 -7.97
C ALA A 115 -3.28 14.99 -9.19
N GLU A 116 -4.43 14.31 -9.19
CA GLU A 116 -4.80 13.37 -10.25
C GLU A 116 -6.23 13.66 -10.70
N PHE A 117 -6.38 14.29 -11.86
CA PHE A 117 -7.68 14.54 -12.47
C PHE A 117 -7.83 13.65 -13.70
N TYR A 118 -8.88 12.84 -13.72
CA TYR A 118 -9.28 12.04 -14.86
C TYR A 118 -10.67 12.46 -15.34
N LYS A 119 -10.87 12.51 -16.65
CA LYS A 119 -12.14 12.93 -17.24
C LYS A 119 -13.23 11.87 -17.10
N ASP A 120 -12.82 10.62 -17.21
CA ASP A 120 -13.71 9.46 -17.21
C ASP A 120 -13.01 8.21 -16.65
N ILE A 121 -13.78 7.13 -16.57
CA ILE A 121 -13.31 5.82 -16.05
C ILE A 121 -12.17 5.27 -16.90
N THR A 122 -12.22 5.39 -18.21
CA THR A 122 -11.20 4.84 -19.13
C THR A 122 -9.87 5.56 -18.97
N GLU A 123 -9.89 6.89 -18.81
CA GLU A 123 -8.68 7.67 -18.53
C GLU A 123 -8.12 7.31 -17.15
N ALA A 124 -8.98 7.12 -16.14
CA ALA A 124 -8.57 6.70 -14.80
C ALA A 124 -7.95 5.29 -14.81
N GLU A 125 -8.53 4.32 -15.50
CA GLU A 125 -7.97 2.98 -15.69
C GLU A 125 -6.57 3.06 -16.30
N THR A 126 -6.43 3.80 -17.40
CA THR A 126 -5.15 3.99 -18.09
C THR A 126 -4.10 4.65 -17.20
N GLY A 127 -4.49 5.68 -16.45
CA GLY A 127 -3.62 6.39 -15.52
C GLY A 127 -3.15 5.49 -14.38
N ILE A 128 -4.05 4.71 -13.77
CA ILE A 128 -3.73 3.74 -12.72
C ILE A 128 -2.75 2.69 -13.23
N ILE A 129 -3.00 2.11 -14.41
CA ILE A 129 -2.10 1.14 -15.04
C ILE A 129 -0.71 1.71 -15.27
N THR A 130 -0.65 2.89 -15.89
CA THR A 130 0.61 3.55 -16.22
C THR A 130 1.41 3.83 -14.95
N ARG A 131 0.78 4.39 -13.93
CA ARG A 131 1.41 4.67 -12.66
C ARG A 131 1.90 3.41 -11.96
N SER A 132 1.08 2.35 -11.94
CA SER A 132 1.47 1.07 -11.35
C SER A 132 2.69 0.46 -12.02
N LYS A 133 2.76 0.52 -13.35
CA LYS A 133 3.93 0.06 -14.12
C LYS A 133 5.18 0.89 -13.81
N MET A 134 5.05 2.20 -13.72
CA MET A 134 6.17 3.10 -13.37
C MET A 134 6.69 2.84 -11.97
N GLU A 135 5.80 2.71 -10.96
CA GLU A 135 6.16 2.39 -9.58
C GLU A 135 6.86 1.01 -9.51
N ARG A 136 6.32 -0.02 -10.21
CA ARG A 136 6.91 -1.36 -10.24
C ARG A 136 8.32 -1.36 -10.85
N SER A 137 8.50 -0.66 -11.98
CA SER A 137 9.81 -0.53 -12.64
C SER A 137 10.82 0.19 -11.75
N ARG A 138 10.40 1.29 -11.09
CA ARG A 138 11.26 2.06 -10.18
C ARG A 138 11.73 1.23 -9.00
N PHE A 139 10.84 0.52 -8.31
CA PHE A 139 11.23 -0.30 -7.16
C PHE A 139 12.08 -1.50 -7.57
N LYS A 140 11.84 -2.07 -8.75
CA LYS A 140 12.70 -3.12 -9.31
C LYS A 140 14.12 -2.59 -9.58
N GLU A 141 14.25 -1.38 -10.12
CA GLU A 141 15.55 -0.74 -10.36
C GLU A 141 16.27 -0.40 -9.07
N LEU A 142 15.57 0.18 -8.08
CA LEU A 142 16.19 0.65 -6.83
C LEU A 142 16.58 -0.49 -5.90
N TYR A 143 15.71 -1.50 -5.76
CA TYR A 143 15.83 -2.52 -4.70
C TYR A 143 15.97 -3.94 -5.24
N ASN A 144 15.92 -4.13 -6.57
CA ASN A 144 15.92 -5.45 -7.22
C ASN A 144 14.79 -6.38 -6.73
N VAL A 145 13.64 -5.82 -6.37
CA VAL A 145 12.46 -6.56 -5.90
C VAL A 145 11.22 -6.22 -6.73
N ASP A 146 10.32 -7.18 -6.82
CA ASP A 146 8.99 -6.96 -7.41
C ASP A 146 7.93 -6.95 -6.31
N TYR A 147 7.39 -5.76 -6.00
CA TYR A 147 6.40 -5.61 -4.95
C TYR A 147 5.01 -6.18 -5.31
N TYR A 148 4.84 -6.65 -6.56
CA TYR A 148 3.66 -7.42 -6.98
C TYR A 148 3.81 -8.92 -6.74
N ASN A 149 4.99 -9.42 -6.39
CA ASN A 149 5.17 -10.83 -6.09
C ASN A 149 4.41 -11.22 -4.81
N GLN A 150 3.41 -12.09 -4.95
CA GLN A 150 2.55 -12.51 -3.84
C GLN A 150 3.32 -13.18 -2.68
N LYS A 151 4.47 -13.80 -2.95
CA LYS A 151 5.32 -14.44 -1.92
C LYS A 151 5.91 -13.44 -0.93
N ASN A 152 5.82 -12.14 -1.22
CA ASN A 152 6.27 -11.09 -0.31
C ASN A 152 5.28 -10.82 0.84
N TYR A 153 4.05 -11.37 0.77
CA TYR A 153 2.96 -11.02 1.68
C TYR A 153 2.43 -12.25 2.41
N ASN A 154 2.11 -12.08 3.68
CA ASN A 154 1.44 -13.08 4.47
C ASN A 154 -0.06 -13.13 4.12
N LEU A 155 -0.67 -11.99 3.82
CA LEU A 155 -2.08 -11.88 3.50
C LEU A 155 -2.30 -11.01 2.26
N ILE A 156 -3.13 -11.49 1.36
CA ILE A 156 -3.58 -10.77 0.17
C ILE A 156 -5.10 -10.74 0.23
N ILE A 157 -5.71 -9.54 0.21
CA ILE A 157 -7.16 -9.37 0.29
C ILE A 157 -7.68 -8.64 -0.93
N ASP A 158 -8.66 -9.20 -1.59
CA ASP A 158 -9.46 -8.48 -2.59
C ASP A 158 -10.50 -7.57 -1.92
N THR A 159 -10.38 -6.27 -2.18
CA THR A 159 -11.24 -5.24 -1.62
C THR A 159 -12.35 -4.79 -2.56
N THR A 160 -12.49 -5.40 -3.74
CA THR A 160 -13.39 -4.92 -4.82
C THR A 160 -14.84 -4.79 -4.36
N ASN A 161 -15.37 -5.81 -3.69
CA ASN A 161 -16.78 -5.88 -3.25
C ASN A 161 -16.92 -5.77 -1.72
N ALA A 162 -15.88 -5.30 -1.03
CA ALA A 162 -15.85 -5.21 0.43
C ALA A 162 -15.84 -3.74 0.89
N THR A 163 -16.44 -3.49 2.04
CA THR A 163 -16.30 -2.24 2.76
C THR A 163 -14.94 -2.15 3.43
N ALA A 164 -14.53 -0.95 3.80
CA ALA A 164 -13.26 -0.76 4.50
C ALA A 164 -13.25 -1.45 5.88
N ASP A 165 -14.40 -1.48 6.57
CA ASP A 165 -14.57 -2.15 7.86
C ASP A 165 -14.41 -3.67 7.73
N GLU A 166 -15.09 -4.31 6.75
CA GLU A 166 -14.95 -5.75 6.49
C GLU A 166 -13.48 -6.15 6.19
N VAL A 167 -12.76 -5.28 5.47
CA VAL A 167 -11.35 -5.51 5.18
C VAL A 167 -10.50 -5.36 6.43
N ALA A 168 -10.73 -4.32 7.24
CA ALA A 168 -10.01 -4.08 8.49
C ALA A 168 -10.23 -5.24 9.48
N ASP A 169 -11.47 -5.69 9.66
CA ASP A 169 -11.82 -6.85 10.50
C ASP A 169 -11.11 -8.13 10.03
N THR A 170 -11.08 -8.34 8.71
CA THR A 170 -10.37 -9.49 8.13
C THR A 170 -8.87 -9.42 8.41
N ILE A 171 -8.25 -8.24 8.26
CA ILE A 171 -6.83 -8.05 8.57
C ILE A 171 -6.56 -8.36 10.05
N LEU A 172 -7.37 -7.82 10.97
CA LEU A 172 -7.19 -8.03 12.41
C LEU A 172 -7.34 -9.50 12.80
N ASN A 173 -8.35 -10.18 12.27
CA ASN A 173 -8.56 -11.60 12.52
C ASN A 173 -7.36 -12.43 12.03
N GLN A 174 -6.88 -12.18 10.81
CA GLN A 174 -5.75 -12.89 10.24
C GLN A 174 -4.43 -12.53 10.94
N TYR A 175 -4.25 -11.28 11.39
CA TYR A 175 -3.13 -10.86 12.21
C TYR A 175 -3.08 -11.61 13.55
N CYS A 176 -4.23 -11.76 14.22
CA CYS A 176 -4.33 -12.52 15.47
C CYS A 176 -4.03 -14.01 15.25
N GLU A 177 -4.49 -14.60 14.13
CA GLU A 177 -4.16 -15.98 13.76
C GLU A 177 -2.65 -16.11 13.48
N PHE A 178 -2.08 -15.22 12.69
CA PHE A 178 -0.66 -15.20 12.33
C PHE A 178 0.24 -15.11 13.56
N LYS A 179 -0.11 -14.29 14.56
CA LYS A 179 0.65 -14.19 15.82
C LYS A 179 0.67 -15.51 16.61
N LYS A 180 -0.38 -16.32 16.51
CA LYS A 180 -0.46 -17.62 17.18
C LYS A 180 0.26 -18.72 16.40
N SER A 181 0.11 -18.71 15.09
CA SER A 181 0.68 -19.70 14.17
C SER A 181 1.01 -19.01 12.84
N PRO A 182 2.26 -18.58 12.63
CA PRO A 182 2.66 -17.96 11.37
C PRO A 182 2.37 -18.85 10.16
N PHE A 183 1.90 -18.25 9.09
CA PHE A 183 1.58 -18.91 7.82
C PHE A 183 2.19 -18.15 6.64
N ASP A 184 2.35 -18.85 5.53
CA ASP A 184 2.76 -18.26 4.25
C ASP A 184 1.61 -17.47 3.61
N SER A 185 1.80 -17.08 2.36
CA SER A 185 0.84 -16.25 1.63
C SER A 185 -0.56 -16.87 1.57
N LYS A 186 -1.55 -16.14 2.08
CA LYS A 186 -2.97 -16.48 2.05
C LYS A 186 -3.74 -15.44 1.24
N ILE A 187 -4.58 -15.90 0.31
CA ILE A 187 -5.38 -15.00 -0.53
C ILE A 187 -6.86 -15.13 -0.13
N ILE A 188 -7.51 -14.00 0.14
CA ILE A 188 -8.92 -13.91 0.50
C ILE A 188 -9.64 -12.99 -0.49
N PHE A 189 -10.68 -13.52 -1.11
CA PHE A 189 -11.59 -12.77 -1.99
C PHE A 189 -12.90 -12.52 -1.24
N LEU A 190 -13.05 -11.32 -0.71
CA LEU A 190 -14.24 -10.96 0.03
C LEU A 190 -15.44 -10.74 -0.91
N ASN A 191 -16.59 -11.32 -0.53
CA ASN A 191 -17.86 -11.12 -1.23
C ASN A 191 -17.82 -11.47 -2.74
N LYS A 192 -16.98 -12.44 -3.14
CA LYS A 192 -16.84 -12.91 -4.52
C LYS A 192 -17.02 -14.40 -4.63
N THR A 193 -17.85 -14.81 -5.61
CA THR A 193 -18.07 -16.22 -5.98
C THR A 193 -17.33 -16.62 -7.25
N LYS A 194 -16.96 -15.65 -8.08
CA LYS A 194 -16.20 -15.86 -9.33
C LYS A 194 -15.06 -14.87 -9.40
N ILE A 195 -13.88 -15.35 -9.77
CA ILE A 195 -12.66 -14.57 -9.86
C ILE A 195 -12.17 -14.63 -11.30
N ASP A 196 -12.05 -13.47 -11.93
CA ASP A 196 -11.36 -13.31 -13.21
C ASP A 196 -10.01 -12.63 -12.93
N LYS A 197 -8.94 -13.41 -12.97
CA LYS A 197 -7.58 -12.93 -12.68
C LYS A 197 -7.14 -11.82 -13.65
N SER A 198 -7.70 -11.74 -14.86
CA SER A 198 -7.38 -10.70 -15.86
C SER A 198 -7.79 -9.29 -15.44
N ASN A 199 -8.71 -9.16 -14.47
CA ASN A 199 -9.16 -7.87 -13.95
C ASN A 199 -8.17 -7.20 -12.99
N TYR A 200 -7.06 -7.86 -12.66
CA TYR A 200 -6.08 -7.41 -11.68
C TYR A 200 -4.71 -7.16 -12.31
N TYR A 201 -3.93 -6.31 -11.64
CA TYR A 201 -2.51 -6.09 -11.93
C TYR A 201 -1.60 -6.82 -10.95
N PHE A 202 -2.01 -7.95 -10.47
CA PHE A 202 -1.27 -8.76 -9.52
C PHE A 202 -0.95 -10.11 -10.17
N ASP A 203 0.29 -10.54 -10.06
CA ASP A 203 0.70 -11.84 -10.58
C ASP A 203 0.28 -12.92 -9.59
N PHE A 204 -0.83 -13.59 -9.89
CA PHE A 204 -1.26 -14.75 -9.09
C PHE A 204 -0.34 -15.94 -9.42
N ALA A 205 0.20 -16.61 -8.38
CA ALA A 205 0.82 -17.91 -8.58
C ALA A 205 -0.25 -18.93 -8.97
N ASP A 206 0.10 -19.86 -9.84
CA ASP A 206 -0.71 -21.01 -10.22
C ASP A 206 -0.77 -22.03 -9.08
#